data_b10797e82b5da6718728a780ac770e13
#
_entry.id   b10797e82b5da6718728a780ac770e13
#
_cell.length_a   1.000
_cell.length_b   1.000
_cell.length_c   1.000
_cell.angle_alpha   90.00
_cell.angle_beta   90.00
_cell.angle_gamma   90.00
#
_symmetry.space_group_name_H-M   'P 1'
#
loop_
_entity.id
_entity.type
_entity.pdbx_description
1 polymer ?
#
loop_
_entity_poly.entity_id
_entity_poly.type
_entity_poly.pdbx_seq_one_letter_code
_entity_poly.pdbx_strand_id
1 'polypeptide(L)'
;NGKQVGYSQDSKVNAEFDITEYVQEGTNTLAVQVMRYCDGTYLEDQDYWHLSGIYRDVRLVSKPVQHILDYKAETLFTHPDYTKATLSVTIWPDNSKPLYGEYHAKVTLYDEEQNKVTEMASRPFSECGFYLMPKFIATVTAPVENPALWTAETPTLYTLVVELQNNENETVDIESCKVGFRQVEINSRGVLTLNGKRLVIRGVDRHDFCAETGRT
;
A
#
# COMPACT_ATOMS: atom_id res chain seq x y z
N ASN A 1 -12.50 10.87 -24.76
CA ASN A 1 -13.62 10.66 -25.70
C ASN A 1 -14.74 11.73 -25.53
N GLY A 2 -14.39 12.90 -24.93
CA GLY A 2 -15.33 14.04 -24.81
C GLY A 2 -16.38 13.93 -23.70
N LYS A 3 -16.31 12.91 -22.85
CA LYS A 3 -17.17 12.77 -21.65
C LYS A 3 -16.39 13.14 -20.41
N GLN A 4 -17.01 13.90 -19.49
CA GLN A 4 -16.42 14.19 -18.19
C GLN A 4 -16.45 12.93 -17.32
N VAL A 5 -15.31 12.56 -16.76
CA VAL A 5 -15.14 11.39 -15.91
C VAL A 5 -15.19 11.75 -14.44
N GLY A 6 -14.48 12.78 -14.02
CA GLY A 6 -14.43 13.15 -12.62
C GLY A 6 -13.73 14.49 -12.36
N TYR A 7 -13.64 14.81 -11.09
CA TYR A 7 -13.00 16.02 -10.56
C TYR A 7 -12.34 15.67 -9.23
N SER A 8 -11.16 16.21 -8.97
CA SER A 8 -10.44 16.06 -7.70
C SER A 8 -9.78 17.35 -7.30
N GLN A 9 -9.69 17.59 -6.02
CA GLN A 9 -8.85 18.60 -5.38
C GLN A 9 -7.91 17.88 -4.42
N ASP A 10 -6.83 18.47 -4.06
CA ASP A 10 -5.72 17.96 -3.28
C ASP A 10 -4.49 17.65 -4.15
N SER A 11 -3.46 18.46 -3.97
CA SER A 11 -2.23 18.36 -4.77
C SER A 11 -1.29 17.25 -4.30
N LYS A 12 -1.56 16.62 -3.17
CA LYS A 12 -0.64 15.65 -2.52
C LYS A 12 -1.09 14.20 -2.62
N VAL A 13 -2.38 13.95 -2.82
CA VAL A 13 -2.95 12.60 -2.97
C VAL A 13 -3.22 12.25 -4.42
N ASN A 14 -3.29 10.95 -4.71
CA ASN A 14 -3.66 10.45 -6.03
C ASN A 14 -5.10 10.80 -6.37
N ALA A 15 -5.33 11.18 -7.61
CA ALA A 15 -6.66 11.27 -8.18
C ALA A 15 -6.92 9.99 -8.99
N GLU A 16 -7.87 9.17 -8.54
CA GLU A 16 -8.19 7.88 -9.15
C GLU A 16 -9.63 7.90 -9.68
N PHE A 17 -9.80 7.45 -10.92
CA PHE A 17 -11.09 7.45 -11.59
C PHE A 17 -11.32 6.14 -12.31
N ASP A 18 -12.45 5.47 -12.05
CA ASP A 18 -12.88 4.34 -12.87
C ASP A 18 -13.36 4.83 -14.24
N ILE A 19 -12.65 4.43 -15.27
CA ILE A 19 -12.94 4.82 -16.64
C ILE A 19 -13.54 3.66 -17.47
N THR A 20 -13.87 2.54 -16.85
CA THR A 20 -14.33 1.31 -17.52
C THR A 20 -15.49 1.56 -18.49
N GLU A 21 -16.45 2.39 -18.09
CA GLU A 21 -17.63 2.70 -18.94
C GLU A 21 -17.35 3.75 -20.03
N TYR A 22 -16.18 4.38 -20.01
CA TYR A 22 -15.82 5.46 -20.94
C TYR A 22 -14.86 5.02 -22.03
N VAL A 23 -14.18 3.89 -21.83
CA VAL A 23 -13.24 3.34 -22.82
C VAL A 23 -13.97 2.57 -23.91
N GLN A 24 -13.39 2.57 -25.08
CA GLN A 24 -13.89 1.86 -26.26
C GLN A 24 -12.74 1.09 -26.93
N GLU A 25 -13.07 0.14 -27.77
CA GLU A 25 -12.08 -0.56 -28.57
C GLU A 25 -11.34 0.41 -29.51
N GLY A 26 -10.04 0.26 -29.63
CA GLY A 26 -9.18 1.10 -30.46
C GLY A 26 -8.65 2.34 -29.71
N THR A 27 -8.56 3.47 -30.39
CA THR A 27 -7.97 4.69 -29.85
C THR A 27 -8.91 5.42 -28.90
N ASN A 28 -8.40 5.73 -27.70
CA ASN A 28 -9.09 6.53 -26.71
C ASN A 28 -8.32 7.83 -26.45
N THR A 29 -9.05 8.92 -26.23
CA THR A 29 -8.47 10.22 -25.91
C THR A 29 -8.77 10.58 -24.47
N LEU A 30 -7.71 10.77 -23.66
CA LEU A 30 -7.77 11.30 -22.31
C LEU A 30 -7.33 12.75 -22.34
N ALA A 31 -8.15 13.65 -21.79
CA ALA A 31 -7.80 15.04 -21.56
C ALA A 31 -7.90 15.35 -20.07
N VAL A 32 -6.87 15.95 -19.51
CA VAL A 32 -6.79 16.37 -18.10
C VAL A 32 -6.62 17.87 -18.05
N GLN A 33 -7.58 18.56 -17.42
CA GLN A 33 -7.47 19.99 -17.16
C GLN A 33 -6.95 20.20 -15.74
N VAL A 34 -5.79 20.82 -15.61
CA VAL A 34 -5.18 21.15 -14.31
C VAL A 34 -5.35 22.66 -14.07
N MET A 35 -6.01 23.00 -12.96
CA MET A 35 -6.14 24.39 -12.53
C MET A 35 -5.00 24.74 -11.57
N ARG A 36 -4.38 25.88 -11.77
CA ARG A 36 -3.25 26.33 -10.97
C ARG A 36 -3.61 26.62 -9.52
N TYR A 37 -4.81 27.11 -9.27
CA TYR A 37 -5.28 27.51 -7.94
C TYR A 37 -6.61 26.84 -7.64
N CYS A 38 -6.77 26.41 -6.40
CA CYS A 38 -8.00 25.85 -5.83
C CYS A 38 -8.21 26.38 -4.41
N ASP A 39 -9.26 25.98 -3.76
CA ASP A 39 -9.59 26.40 -2.39
C ASP A 39 -8.46 26.03 -1.39
N GLY A 40 -7.79 24.88 -1.64
CA GLY A 40 -6.69 24.40 -0.82
C GLY A 40 -5.36 25.12 -1.03
N THR A 41 -5.21 25.98 -2.03
CA THR A 41 -3.93 26.61 -2.41
C THR A 41 -3.26 27.32 -1.24
N TYR A 42 -4.03 27.97 -0.38
CA TYR A 42 -3.49 28.71 0.77
C TYR A 42 -3.10 27.83 1.95
N LEU A 43 -3.44 26.55 1.94
CA LEU A 43 -3.16 25.58 2.99
C LEU A 43 -2.15 24.51 2.58
N GLU A 44 -2.07 24.19 1.28
CA GLU A 44 -1.33 23.05 0.77
C GLU A 44 0.13 23.33 0.47
N ASP A 45 0.48 24.55 0.11
CA ASP A 45 1.82 24.87 -0.37
C ASP A 45 2.80 25.27 0.73
N GLN A 46 2.32 25.84 1.83
CA GLN A 46 3.17 26.30 2.93
C GLN A 46 4.41 27.06 2.42
N ASP A 47 5.62 26.58 2.68
CA ASP A 47 6.88 27.15 2.23
C ASP A 47 7.37 26.63 0.87
N TYR A 48 6.55 25.85 0.16
CA TYR A 48 6.89 25.33 -1.17
C TYR A 48 6.65 26.36 -2.27
N TRP A 49 7.35 26.22 -3.37
CA TRP A 49 7.05 26.97 -4.59
C TRP A 49 5.72 26.56 -5.19
N HIS A 50 4.97 27.54 -5.67
CA HIS A 50 3.68 27.33 -6.35
C HIS A 50 3.89 26.80 -7.78
N LEU A 51 4.29 25.56 -7.89
CA LEU A 51 4.37 24.86 -9.17
C LEU A 51 3.03 24.21 -9.47
N SER A 52 2.58 24.38 -10.72
CA SER A 52 1.36 23.76 -11.22
C SER A 52 1.67 22.74 -12.30
N GLY A 53 0.70 21.89 -12.61
CA GLY A 53 0.83 20.85 -13.61
C GLY A 53 0.79 19.45 -13.00
N ILE A 54 1.03 18.46 -13.83
CA ILE A 54 1.10 17.05 -13.42
C ILE A 54 2.58 16.73 -13.19
N TYR A 55 2.98 16.56 -11.94
CA TYR A 55 4.37 16.31 -11.54
C TYR A 55 4.65 14.87 -11.11
N ARG A 56 3.64 14.01 -11.15
CA ARG A 56 3.76 12.57 -10.92
C ARG A 56 3.18 11.79 -12.10
N ASP A 57 3.40 10.48 -12.08
CA ASP A 57 2.97 9.59 -13.16
C ASP A 57 1.45 9.64 -13.40
N VAL A 58 1.07 9.61 -14.66
CA VAL A 58 -0.28 9.28 -15.08
C VAL A 58 -0.29 7.81 -15.50
N ARG A 59 -1.03 6.99 -14.78
CA ARG A 59 -1.05 5.55 -14.99
C ARG A 59 -2.44 5.09 -15.42
N LEU A 60 -2.47 4.20 -16.40
CA LEU A 60 -3.65 3.41 -16.72
C LEU A 60 -3.48 2.04 -16.08
N VAL A 61 -4.36 1.71 -15.14
CA VAL A 61 -4.33 0.44 -14.42
C VAL A 61 -5.52 -0.41 -14.87
N SER A 62 -5.27 -1.66 -15.22
CA SER A 62 -6.31 -2.64 -15.51
C SER A 62 -6.28 -3.72 -14.43
N LYS A 63 -7.42 -3.98 -13.83
CA LYS A 63 -7.60 -5.01 -12.80
C LYS A 63 -8.69 -5.98 -13.23
N PRO A 64 -8.63 -7.24 -12.80
CA PRO A 64 -9.76 -8.17 -12.91
C PRO A 64 -11.00 -7.61 -12.19
N VAL A 65 -12.17 -8.11 -12.56
CA VAL A 65 -13.44 -7.72 -11.88
C VAL A 65 -13.38 -8.02 -10.38
N GLN A 66 -12.80 -9.17 -10.03
CA GLN A 66 -12.48 -9.51 -8.64
C GLN A 66 -10.99 -9.28 -8.43
N HIS A 67 -10.65 -8.35 -7.57
CA HIS A 67 -9.25 -7.97 -7.34
C HIS A 67 -9.01 -7.53 -5.89
N ILE A 68 -7.75 -7.41 -5.53
CA ILE A 68 -7.31 -6.82 -4.28
C ILE A 68 -7.43 -5.31 -4.41
N LEU A 69 -8.31 -4.71 -3.59
CA LEU A 69 -8.47 -3.26 -3.53
C LEU A 69 -7.31 -2.62 -2.76
N ASP A 70 -6.98 -3.21 -1.61
CA ASP A 70 -5.90 -2.71 -0.75
C ASP A 70 -5.40 -3.84 0.17
N TYR A 71 -4.21 -3.67 0.71
CA TYR A 71 -3.67 -4.53 1.76
C TYR A 71 -2.73 -3.76 2.68
N LYS A 72 -2.65 -4.18 3.94
CA LYS A 72 -1.78 -3.61 4.96
C LYS A 72 -0.93 -4.71 5.57
N ALA A 73 0.39 -4.54 5.54
CA ALA A 73 1.33 -5.42 6.21
C ALA A 73 1.91 -4.74 7.47
N GLU A 74 1.87 -5.45 8.58
CA GLU A 74 2.39 -4.99 9.87
C GLU A 74 3.34 -6.05 10.44
N THR A 75 4.48 -5.60 10.96
CA THR A 75 5.45 -6.46 11.64
C THR A 75 5.44 -6.08 13.14
N LEU A 76 5.06 -7.04 13.98
CA LEU A 76 4.93 -6.83 15.41
C LEU A 76 5.92 -7.74 16.13
N PHE A 77 6.74 -7.18 17.00
CA PHE A 77 7.65 -7.98 17.83
C PHE A 77 6.96 -8.42 19.11
N THR A 78 7.09 -9.70 19.42
CA THR A 78 6.48 -10.32 20.60
C THR A 78 7.49 -10.53 21.71
N HIS A 79 8.77 -10.29 21.43
CA HIS A 79 9.86 -10.47 22.40
C HIS A 79 10.82 -9.26 22.38
N PRO A 80 11.29 -8.81 23.56
CA PRO A 80 12.12 -7.60 23.67
C PRO A 80 13.52 -7.71 23.08
N ASP A 81 13.98 -8.90 22.72
CA ASP A 81 15.24 -9.13 22.01
C ASP A 81 15.11 -9.11 20.48
N TYR A 82 13.89 -8.89 19.96
CA TYR A 82 13.58 -8.82 18.53
C TYR A 82 13.83 -10.13 17.75
N THR A 83 13.92 -11.26 18.44
CA THR A 83 14.12 -12.58 17.82
C THR A 83 12.82 -13.20 17.31
N LYS A 84 11.68 -12.69 17.77
CA LYS A 84 10.35 -13.19 17.40
C LYS A 84 9.46 -12.07 16.95
N ALA A 85 8.98 -12.18 15.73
CA ALA A 85 8.02 -11.26 15.14
C ALA A 85 6.76 -12.00 14.70
N THR A 86 5.67 -11.28 14.63
CA THR A 86 4.45 -11.69 13.93
C THR A 86 4.26 -10.79 12.71
N LEU A 87 4.20 -11.39 11.54
CA LEU A 87 3.71 -10.72 10.34
C LEU A 87 2.20 -10.80 10.34
N SER A 88 1.53 -9.65 10.25
CA SER A 88 0.08 -9.54 10.12
C SER A 88 -0.25 -8.85 8.81
N VAL A 89 -1.08 -9.47 7.99
CA VAL A 89 -1.50 -8.89 6.71
C VAL A 89 -3.02 -8.83 6.68
N THR A 90 -3.54 -7.63 6.54
CA THR A 90 -4.98 -7.38 6.35
C THR A 90 -5.22 -7.07 4.88
N ILE A 91 -6.19 -7.74 4.28
CA ILE A 91 -6.49 -7.68 2.85
C ILE A 91 -7.94 -7.24 2.65
N TRP A 92 -8.14 -6.26 1.79
CA TRP A 92 -9.44 -5.74 1.36
C TRP A 92 -9.65 -6.12 -0.11
N PRO A 93 -10.53 -7.11 -0.41
CA PRO A 93 -10.96 -7.33 -1.80
C PRO A 93 -11.88 -6.19 -2.25
N ASP A 94 -11.97 -5.94 -3.54
CA ASP A 94 -12.96 -5.02 -4.06
C ASP A 94 -14.37 -5.55 -3.81
N ASN A 95 -15.15 -4.80 -3.04
CA ASN A 95 -16.55 -5.10 -2.69
C ASN A 95 -17.54 -4.22 -3.46
N SER A 96 -17.10 -3.49 -4.47
CA SER A 96 -17.98 -2.63 -5.30
C SER A 96 -18.94 -3.43 -6.16
N LYS A 97 -18.60 -4.70 -6.41
CA LYS A 97 -19.42 -5.68 -7.13
C LYS A 97 -19.63 -6.93 -6.26
N PRO A 98 -20.73 -7.65 -6.45
CA PRO A 98 -20.94 -8.93 -5.76
C PRO A 98 -19.76 -9.88 -6.01
N LEU A 99 -19.23 -10.48 -4.95
CA LEU A 99 -18.26 -11.57 -5.08
C LEU A 99 -18.97 -12.79 -5.66
N TYR A 100 -18.72 -13.07 -6.93
CA TYR A 100 -19.21 -14.26 -7.57
C TYR A 100 -18.25 -15.41 -7.30
N GLY A 101 -18.62 -16.29 -6.38
CA GLY A 101 -17.81 -17.42 -5.97
C GLY A 101 -17.10 -17.22 -4.64
N GLU A 102 -16.39 -18.25 -4.23
CA GLU A 102 -15.57 -18.21 -3.02
C GLU A 102 -14.15 -17.81 -3.40
N TYR A 103 -13.67 -16.76 -2.77
CA TYR A 103 -12.30 -16.28 -2.91
C TYR A 103 -11.62 -16.27 -1.55
N HIS A 104 -10.33 -16.49 -1.54
CA HIS A 104 -9.50 -16.38 -0.35
C HIS A 104 -8.17 -15.71 -0.70
N ALA A 105 -7.49 -15.19 0.29
CA ALA A 105 -6.17 -14.62 0.11
C ALA A 105 -5.10 -15.65 0.48
N LYS A 106 -4.06 -15.73 -0.33
CA LYS A 106 -2.81 -16.41 -0.03
C LYS A 106 -1.71 -15.37 0.08
N VAL A 107 -0.92 -15.46 1.14
CA VAL A 107 0.16 -14.50 1.43
C VAL A 107 1.45 -15.25 1.62
N THR A 108 2.48 -14.87 0.88
CA THR A 108 3.80 -15.47 0.96
C THR A 108 4.86 -14.41 1.23
N LEU A 109 5.75 -14.66 2.18
CA LEU A 109 6.90 -13.83 2.48
C LEU A 109 8.18 -14.49 1.99
N TYR A 110 8.99 -13.74 1.27
CA TYR A 110 10.30 -14.14 0.76
C TYR A 110 11.40 -13.27 1.36
N ASP A 111 12.57 -13.85 1.61
CA ASP A 111 13.78 -13.11 1.99
C ASP A 111 14.44 -12.41 0.79
N GLU A 112 15.62 -11.80 1.01
CA GLU A 112 16.37 -11.11 -0.05
C GLU A 112 16.87 -12.06 -1.13
N GLU A 113 17.14 -13.32 -0.79
CA GLU A 113 17.58 -14.39 -1.70
C GLU A 113 16.40 -15.10 -2.39
N GLN A 114 15.17 -14.62 -2.20
CA GLN A 114 13.94 -15.18 -2.73
C GLN A 114 13.59 -16.58 -2.17
N ASN A 115 14.11 -16.94 -1.00
CA ASN A 115 13.66 -18.14 -0.29
C ASN A 115 12.34 -17.84 0.42
N LYS A 116 11.42 -18.80 0.38
CA LYS A 116 10.15 -18.70 1.10
C LYS A 116 10.38 -18.79 2.60
N VAL A 117 10.04 -17.70 3.32
CA VAL A 117 10.15 -17.63 4.79
C VAL A 117 8.88 -18.16 5.45
N THR A 118 7.71 -17.74 4.99
CA THR A 118 6.43 -18.21 5.50
C THR A 118 5.34 -18.07 4.46
N GLU A 119 4.26 -18.81 4.64
CA GLU A 119 3.06 -18.76 3.81
C GLU A 119 1.82 -18.85 4.68
N MET A 120 0.82 -18.07 4.36
CA MET A 120 -0.45 -17.97 5.07
C MET A 120 -1.60 -17.99 4.07
N ALA A 121 -2.75 -18.52 4.48
CA ALA A 121 -3.97 -18.39 3.70
C ALA A 121 -5.12 -17.93 4.61
N SER A 122 -6.01 -17.12 4.07
CA SER A 122 -7.24 -16.77 4.76
C SER A 122 -8.28 -17.88 4.63
N ARG A 123 -9.32 -17.81 5.44
CA ARG A 123 -10.60 -18.47 5.12
C ARG A 123 -11.21 -17.79 3.89
N PRO A 124 -12.20 -18.42 3.23
CA PRO A 124 -12.99 -17.75 2.21
C PRO A 124 -13.49 -16.38 2.69
N PHE A 125 -13.42 -15.36 1.85
CA PHE A 125 -13.86 -14.02 2.23
C PHE A 125 -15.33 -13.98 2.65
N SER A 126 -16.16 -14.85 2.09
CA SER A 126 -17.56 -15.03 2.51
C SER A 126 -17.72 -15.36 3.99
N GLU A 127 -16.72 -15.98 4.61
CA GLU A 127 -16.68 -16.32 6.03
C GLU A 127 -16.00 -15.25 6.91
N CYS A 128 -15.39 -14.23 6.30
CA CYS A 128 -14.66 -13.17 6.98
C CYS A 128 -15.53 -11.95 7.30
N GLY A 129 -16.78 -11.93 6.86
CA GLY A 129 -17.70 -10.82 7.07
C GLY A 129 -18.30 -10.77 8.47
N PHE A 130 -18.50 -9.55 9.00
CA PHE A 130 -19.26 -9.33 10.23
C PHE A 130 -20.71 -9.01 9.85
N TYR A 131 -21.69 -9.59 10.55
CA TYR A 131 -23.14 -9.49 10.25
C TYR A 131 -23.66 -8.06 10.06
N LEU A 132 -22.99 -7.05 10.60
CA LEU A 132 -23.39 -5.64 10.53
C LEU A 132 -22.51 -4.80 9.56
N MET A 133 -21.47 -5.38 8.98
CA MET A 133 -20.61 -4.69 8.01
C MET A 133 -20.36 -5.60 6.80
N PRO A 134 -20.96 -5.28 5.64
CA PRO A 134 -20.83 -6.12 4.43
C PRO A 134 -19.46 -5.95 3.74
N LYS A 135 -18.41 -5.62 4.48
CA LYS A 135 -17.05 -5.56 3.95
C LYS A 135 -16.31 -6.82 4.33
N PHE A 136 -16.07 -7.65 3.35
CA PHE A 136 -15.25 -8.83 3.52
C PHE A 136 -13.79 -8.39 3.67
N ILE A 137 -13.21 -8.59 4.85
CA ILE A 137 -11.83 -8.23 5.18
C ILE A 137 -11.20 -9.47 5.79
N ALA A 138 -10.08 -9.92 5.24
CA ALA A 138 -9.33 -11.01 5.82
C ALA A 138 -8.05 -10.49 6.49
N THR A 139 -7.76 -10.99 7.68
CA THR A 139 -6.47 -10.79 8.34
C THR A 139 -5.82 -12.14 8.55
N VAL A 140 -4.61 -12.29 8.07
CA VAL A 140 -3.78 -13.48 8.24
C VAL A 140 -2.53 -13.13 9.03
N THR A 141 -2.06 -14.04 9.86
CA THR A 141 -0.88 -13.84 10.71
C THR A 141 0.03 -15.05 10.68
N ALA A 142 1.34 -14.83 10.68
CA ALA A 142 2.32 -15.88 10.86
C ALA A 142 3.48 -15.43 11.76
N PRO A 143 4.05 -16.33 12.57
CA PRO A 143 5.29 -16.06 13.27
C PRO A 143 6.46 -16.04 12.28
N VAL A 144 7.43 -15.18 12.56
CA VAL A 144 8.72 -15.12 11.86
C VAL A 144 9.81 -15.16 12.93
N GLU A 145 10.58 -16.22 12.90
CA GLU A 145 11.66 -16.43 13.85
C GLU A 145 12.97 -15.82 13.33
N ASN A 146 13.68 -15.10 14.21
CA ASN A 146 14.95 -14.45 13.92
C ASN A 146 14.95 -13.62 12.61
N PRO A 147 13.98 -12.71 12.42
CA PRO A 147 13.97 -11.91 11.21
C PRO A 147 15.22 -11.03 11.12
N ALA A 148 15.75 -10.84 9.92
CA ALA A 148 16.75 -9.83 9.66
C ALA A 148 16.13 -8.44 9.86
N LEU A 149 16.63 -7.70 10.84
CA LEU A 149 16.04 -6.42 11.22
C LEU A 149 16.40 -5.32 10.22
N TRP A 150 15.42 -4.51 9.88
CA TRP A 150 15.66 -3.30 9.12
C TRP A 150 16.25 -2.20 10.02
N THR A 151 17.34 -1.60 9.59
CA THR A 151 17.89 -0.34 10.13
C THR A 151 18.27 0.59 8.98
N ALA A 152 18.56 1.87 9.28
CA ALA A 152 19.00 2.81 8.25
C ALA A 152 20.36 2.42 7.65
N GLU A 153 21.22 1.76 8.45
CA GLU A 153 22.53 1.27 8.03
C GLU A 153 22.46 -0.08 7.30
N THR A 154 21.43 -0.88 7.63
CA THR A 154 21.20 -2.21 7.04
C THR A 154 19.72 -2.32 6.70
N PRO A 155 19.29 -1.77 5.56
CA PRO A 155 17.88 -1.67 5.21
C PRO A 155 17.34 -2.96 4.60
N THR A 156 17.46 -4.07 5.33
CA THR A 156 16.99 -5.39 4.89
C THR A 156 15.48 -5.40 4.66
N LEU A 157 15.07 -5.82 3.46
CA LEU A 157 13.67 -5.84 3.04
C LEU A 157 13.29 -7.21 2.49
N TYR A 158 12.23 -7.76 3.04
CA TYR A 158 11.54 -8.95 2.54
C TYR A 158 10.60 -8.58 1.40
N THR A 159 10.26 -9.54 0.56
CA THR A 159 9.22 -9.39 -0.46
C THR A 159 7.95 -10.09 0.03
N LEU A 160 6.89 -9.33 0.20
CA LEU A 160 5.55 -9.84 0.47
C LEU A 160 4.80 -9.98 -0.85
N VAL A 161 4.17 -11.13 -1.06
CA VAL A 161 3.29 -11.40 -2.18
C VAL A 161 1.91 -11.72 -1.64
N VAL A 162 0.90 -11.05 -2.14
CA VAL A 162 -0.51 -11.26 -1.79
C VAL A 162 -1.25 -11.70 -3.04
N GLU A 163 -1.82 -12.88 -3.02
CA GLU A 163 -2.59 -13.48 -4.12
C GLU A 163 -4.06 -13.55 -3.71
N LEU A 164 -4.94 -13.13 -4.60
CA LEU A 164 -6.36 -13.43 -4.51
C LEU A 164 -6.61 -14.72 -5.32
N GLN A 165 -7.11 -15.75 -4.67
CA GLN A 165 -7.34 -17.06 -5.29
C GLN A 165 -8.82 -17.41 -5.27
N ASN A 166 -9.28 -18.09 -6.33
CA ASN A 166 -10.62 -18.66 -6.41
C ASN A 166 -10.69 -20.01 -5.64
N ASN A 167 -11.85 -20.65 -5.63
CA ASN A 167 -12.07 -21.93 -4.96
C ASN A 167 -11.29 -23.12 -5.58
N GLU A 168 -10.74 -22.95 -6.77
CA GLU A 168 -9.86 -23.92 -7.44
C GLU A 168 -8.39 -23.66 -7.16
N ASN A 169 -8.08 -22.68 -6.29
CA ASN A 169 -6.74 -22.15 -5.97
C ASN A 169 -6.01 -21.54 -7.18
N GLU A 170 -6.76 -21.06 -8.18
CA GLU A 170 -6.18 -20.28 -9.26
C GLU A 170 -6.06 -18.83 -8.84
N THR A 171 -4.88 -18.24 -9.06
CA THR A 171 -4.62 -16.84 -8.75
C THR A 171 -5.31 -15.95 -9.78
N VAL A 172 -6.23 -15.10 -9.31
CA VAL A 172 -7.00 -14.16 -10.14
C VAL A 172 -6.45 -12.75 -10.10
N ASP A 173 -5.80 -12.35 -8.99
CA ASP A 173 -5.08 -11.09 -8.87
C ASP A 173 -3.88 -11.27 -7.93
N ILE A 174 -2.85 -10.44 -8.13
CA ILE A 174 -1.61 -10.51 -7.37
C ILE A 174 -1.05 -9.13 -7.12
N GLU A 175 -0.65 -8.88 -5.88
CA GLU A 175 0.03 -7.67 -5.45
C GLU A 175 1.30 -8.02 -4.70
N SER A 176 2.26 -7.08 -4.67
CA SER A 176 3.48 -7.27 -3.89
C SER A 176 4.03 -5.97 -3.34
N CYS A 177 4.71 -6.06 -2.21
CA CYS A 177 5.44 -4.94 -1.64
C CYS A 177 6.70 -5.40 -0.90
N LYS A 178 7.54 -4.43 -0.53
CA LYS A 178 8.67 -4.65 0.36
C LYS A 178 8.28 -4.42 1.82
N VAL A 179 8.70 -5.31 2.70
CA VAL A 179 8.41 -5.26 4.14
C VAL A 179 9.71 -5.35 4.93
N GLY A 180 9.92 -4.42 5.86
CA GLY A 180 11.05 -4.44 6.79
C GLY A 180 10.59 -4.80 8.20
N PHE A 181 11.31 -5.69 8.86
CA PHE A 181 11.08 -6.00 10.27
C PHE A 181 11.74 -4.96 11.15
N ARG A 182 10.94 -4.00 11.64
CA ARG A 182 11.42 -2.93 12.51
C ARG A 182 10.35 -2.51 13.51
N GLN A 183 10.79 -2.00 14.65
CA GLN A 183 9.92 -1.36 15.65
C GLN A 183 10.49 0.00 16.02
N VAL A 184 9.68 1.04 15.81
CA VAL A 184 9.97 2.41 16.26
C VAL A 184 9.06 2.72 17.43
N GLU A 185 9.63 3.13 18.55
CA GLU A 185 8.87 3.42 19.77
C GLU A 185 9.53 4.51 20.60
N ILE A 186 8.75 5.16 21.44
CA ILE A 186 9.25 6.03 22.50
C ILE A 186 9.21 5.21 23.78
N ASN A 187 10.38 4.93 24.35
CA ASN A 187 10.49 4.15 25.57
C ASN A 187 10.00 4.91 26.82
N SER A 188 9.96 4.23 27.96
CA SER A 188 9.48 4.80 29.24
C SER A 188 10.29 6.03 29.74
N ARG A 189 11.47 6.29 29.16
CA ARG A 189 12.32 7.45 29.47
C ARG A 189 12.12 8.59 28.46
N GLY A 190 11.14 8.50 27.55
CA GLY A 190 10.90 9.50 26.49
C GLY A 190 11.94 9.49 25.37
N VAL A 191 12.71 8.41 25.22
CA VAL A 191 13.73 8.28 24.18
C VAL A 191 13.17 7.53 22.99
N LEU A 192 13.32 8.11 21.79
CA LEU A 192 13.00 7.45 20.53
C LEU A 192 13.99 6.30 20.27
N THR A 193 13.46 5.13 19.98
CA THR A 193 14.25 3.92 19.73
C THR A 193 13.84 3.25 18.42
N LEU A 194 14.80 2.61 17.77
CA LEU A 194 14.62 1.70 16.66
C LEU A 194 15.16 0.33 17.06
N ASN A 195 14.30 -0.69 17.05
CA ASN A 195 14.64 -2.04 17.49
C ASN A 195 15.31 -2.03 18.89
N GLY A 196 14.73 -1.27 19.83
CA GLY A 196 15.21 -1.11 21.20
C GLY A 196 16.49 -0.26 21.37
N LYS A 197 17.16 0.13 20.29
CA LYS A 197 18.35 0.98 20.34
C LYS A 197 17.96 2.45 20.18
N ARG A 198 18.61 3.33 20.95
CA ARG A 198 18.39 4.78 20.82
C ARG A 198 18.60 5.23 19.39
N LEU A 199 17.59 5.89 18.82
CA LEU A 199 17.66 6.52 17.52
C LEU A 199 18.03 8.00 17.67
N VAL A 200 19.10 8.43 17.01
CA VAL A 200 19.50 9.83 16.92
C VAL A 200 19.24 10.29 15.48
N ILE A 201 18.23 11.14 15.32
CA ILE A 201 17.91 11.72 14.02
C ILE A 201 18.91 12.84 13.74
N ARG A 202 19.63 12.71 12.63
CA ARG A 202 20.48 13.77 12.08
C ARG A 202 19.74 14.34 10.88
N GLY A 203 19.10 15.48 11.08
CA GLY A 203 18.25 16.12 10.09
C GLY A 203 18.83 17.44 9.60
N VAL A 204 18.30 17.89 8.49
CA VAL A 204 18.51 19.23 7.93
C VAL A 204 17.16 19.78 7.49
N ASP A 205 17.01 21.10 7.50
CA ASP A 205 15.85 21.77 6.93
C ASP A 205 16.01 21.79 5.40
N ARG A 206 15.17 21.04 4.72
CA ARG A 206 15.20 20.92 3.27
C ARG A 206 13.80 20.74 2.70
N HIS A 207 13.51 21.48 1.65
CA HIS A 207 12.40 21.17 0.77
C HIS A 207 12.88 20.24 -0.35
N ASP A 208 12.17 19.13 -0.56
CA ASP A 208 12.46 18.26 -1.70
C ASP A 208 12.07 18.97 -2.99
N PHE A 209 13.10 19.27 -3.77
CA PHE A 209 12.97 19.91 -5.05
C PHE A 209 14.05 19.37 -6.00
N CYS A 210 13.61 18.97 -7.17
CA CYS A 210 14.46 18.59 -8.28
C CYS A 210 14.22 19.56 -9.43
N ALA A 211 15.28 20.11 -10.01
CA ALA A 211 15.15 21.08 -11.10
C ALA A 211 14.48 20.49 -12.36
N GLU A 212 14.59 19.18 -12.53
CA GLU A 212 14.06 18.45 -13.69
C GLU A 212 12.64 17.96 -13.48
N THR A 213 12.29 17.49 -12.27
CA THR A 213 11.02 16.84 -11.96
C THR A 213 10.11 17.66 -11.01
N GLY A 214 10.59 18.78 -10.49
CA GLY A 214 9.87 19.64 -9.58
C GLY A 214 9.91 19.13 -8.14
N ARG A 215 8.77 18.70 -7.60
CA ARG A 215 8.60 18.29 -6.19
C ARG A 215 8.76 16.79 -5.96
N THR A 216 9.25 16.05 -6.90
CA THR A 216 9.43 14.59 -6.80
C THR A 216 10.87 14.19 -6.85
#